data_b81a478a483788016c1ed4693bae4870
#
_entry.id   b81a478a483788016c1ed4693bae4870
#
_cell.length_a   1.000
_cell.length_b   1.000
_cell.length_c   1.000
_cell.angle_alpha   90.00
_cell.angle_beta   90.00
_cell.angle_gamma   90.00
#
_symmetry.space_group_name_H-M   'P 1'
#
loop_
_entity.id
_entity.type
_entity.pdbx_description
1 polymer ?
#
loop_
_entity_poly.entity_id
_entity_poly.type
_entity_poly.pdbx_seq_one_letter_code
_entity_poly.pdbx_strand_id
1 'polypeptide(L)'
;SLVTLSHTAGQAWAHEGMPPARRTALVAVASTLGIIVPPSLVLLLLGDAMLRAHTEGLTLATQLGLASAHAGTRIINTQDVLQAALAPGALLLVLWMGVTWWLAQRRTGGIADQGAASSAPVPLTRGERWTLGVVPTLIVALLALVTTGRVRAVEAAATAGVLLLVWGVASRQLTLRRLAQVLDDAMALTGALFALLVAAVTFSLVLRAYGTDALVAEWMRALQGQPLLAMGVVLSVLLGSAFVLDAFELIFLIIPIVMPPLLALVDDAAWVAALTLLVLQAGFLLPPLGYALVLSRAQVAPRPAMGAVARALAPYLLCLAGVIALVMTVPATTQWLRSTPATLPEMSIQGDDLDALMREMSHPEAPAPAPAASATPP
;
A
#
# COMPACT_ATOMS: atom_id res chain seq x y z
N SER A 1 9.74 -7.91 -9.65
CA SER A 1 9.34 -9.12 -8.87
C SER A 1 8.65 -10.18 -9.73
N LEU A 2 7.66 -9.84 -10.57
CA LEU A 2 6.92 -10.81 -11.40
C LEU A 2 7.83 -11.57 -12.39
N VAL A 3 8.68 -10.86 -13.12
CA VAL A 3 9.62 -11.45 -14.08
C VAL A 3 10.60 -12.40 -13.37
N THR A 4 11.15 -11.96 -12.26
CA THR A 4 12.08 -12.80 -11.46
C THR A 4 11.38 -14.06 -10.96
N LEU A 5 10.16 -13.93 -10.43
CA LEU A 5 9.38 -15.06 -9.92
C LEU A 5 9.01 -16.04 -11.04
N SER A 6 8.67 -15.55 -12.23
CA SER A 6 8.37 -16.40 -13.38
C SER A 6 9.59 -17.19 -13.86
N HIS A 7 10.78 -16.56 -13.85
CA HIS A 7 12.02 -17.20 -14.26
C HIS A 7 12.57 -18.18 -13.21
N THR A 8 12.36 -17.96 -11.93
CA THR A 8 12.83 -18.85 -10.86
C THR A 8 11.79 -19.93 -10.53
N ALA A 9 10.76 -19.59 -9.79
CA ALA A 9 9.74 -20.53 -9.37
C ALA A 9 8.89 -21.08 -10.53
N GLY A 10 8.57 -20.23 -11.53
CA GLY A 10 7.80 -20.65 -12.69
C GLY A 10 8.50 -21.72 -13.53
N GLN A 11 9.81 -21.68 -13.66
CA GLN A 11 10.58 -22.73 -14.33
C GLN A 11 10.66 -24.02 -13.50
N ALA A 12 10.90 -23.91 -12.19
CA ALA A 12 10.90 -25.07 -11.31
C ALA A 12 9.56 -25.82 -11.36
N TRP A 13 8.44 -25.10 -11.30
CA TRP A 13 7.09 -25.67 -11.43
C TRP A 13 6.81 -26.24 -12.83
N ALA A 14 7.48 -25.75 -13.86
CA ALA A 14 7.39 -26.33 -15.20
C ALA A 14 8.06 -27.70 -15.25
N HIS A 15 9.23 -27.86 -14.63
CA HIS A 15 9.93 -29.13 -14.52
C HIS A 15 9.14 -30.16 -13.70
N GLU A 16 8.36 -29.72 -12.72
CA GLU A 16 7.44 -30.56 -11.94
C GLU A 16 6.14 -30.90 -12.69
N GLY A 17 6.01 -30.55 -13.95
CA GLY A 17 4.83 -30.87 -14.78
C GLY A 17 3.57 -30.06 -14.44
N MET A 18 3.70 -28.93 -13.74
CA MET A 18 2.55 -28.09 -13.40
C MET A 18 1.92 -27.48 -14.65
N PRO A 19 0.57 -27.53 -14.82
CA PRO A 19 -0.11 -26.95 -15.97
C PRO A 19 0.19 -25.47 -16.15
N PRO A 20 0.37 -24.97 -17.39
CA PRO A 20 0.69 -23.57 -17.68
C PRO A 20 -0.26 -22.57 -17.04
N ALA A 21 -1.58 -22.86 -17.07
CA ALA A 21 -2.62 -21.99 -16.49
C ALA A 21 -2.43 -21.80 -14.97
N ARG A 22 -2.07 -22.88 -14.25
CA ARG A 22 -1.84 -22.82 -12.80
C ARG A 22 -0.54 -22.09 -12.46
N ARG A 23 0.52 -22.30 -13.23
CA ARG A 23 1.78 -21.55 -13.10
C ARG A 23 1.53 -20.05 -13.26
N THR A 24 0.82 -19.66 -14.31
CA THR A 24 0.42 -18.26 -14.57
C THR A 24 -0.35 -17.69 -13.38
N ALA A 25 -1.36 -18.40 -12.87
CA ALA A 25 -2.15 -17.94 -11.72
C ALA A 25 -1.30 -17.77 -10.46
N LEU A 26 -0.44 -18.75 -10.13
CA LEU A 26 0.43 -18.67 -8.95
C LEU A 26 1.46 -17.55 -9.05
N VAL A 27 2.07 -17.34 -10.21
CA VAL A 27 3.00 -16.23 -10.45
C VAL A 27 2.28 -14.89 -10.31
N ALA A 28 1.08 -14.74 -10.88
CA ALA A 28 0.28 -13.53 -10.73
C ALA A 28 -0.06 -13.26 -9.26
N VAL A 29 -0.62 -14.24 -8.55
CA VAL A 29 -1.00 -14.14 -7.13
C VAL A 29 0.21 -13.79 -6.26
N ALA A 30 1.31 -14.53 -6.39
CA ALA A 30 2.50 -14.31 -5.59
C ALA A 30 3.17 -12.95 -5.87
N SER A 31 3.15 -12.49 -7.13
CA SER A 31 3.73 -11.19 -7.49
C SER A 31 2.94 -10.01 -6.92
N THR A 32 1.63 -10.15 -6.79
CA THR A 32 0.77 -9.09 -6.25
C THR A 32 0.79 -9.01 -4.72
N LEU A 33 1.28 -10.01 -4.00
CA LEU A 33 1.51 -9.91 -2.54
C LEU A 33 2.44 -8.76 -2.17
N GLY A 34 3.36 -8.38 -3.04
CA GLY A 34 4.24 -7.22 -2.86
C GLY A 34 3.50 -5.87 -2.83
N ILE A 35 2.21 -5.82 -3.14
CA ILE A 35 1.38 -4.62 -3.02
C ILE A 35 0.95 -4.40 -1.56
N ILE A 36 0.56 -5.49 -0.87
CA ILE A 36 0.02 -5.44 0.49
C ILE A 36 1.12 -5.57 1.56
N VAL A 37 2.18 -6.37 1.27
CA VAL A 37 3.24 -6.65 2.24
C VAL A 37 4.24 -5.48 2.28
N PRO A 38 4.41 -4.80 3.43
CA PRO A 38 5.43 -3.76 3.58
C PRO A 38 6.87 -4.32 3.47
N PRO A 39 7.83 -3.52 2.98
CA PRO A 39 7.72 -2.19 2.41
C PRO A 39 7.23 -2.23 0.95
N SER A 40 6.05 -1.68 0.70
CA SER A 40 5.43 -1.62 -0.63
C SER A 40 5.39 -0.18 -1.13
N LEU A 41 5.86 0.04 -2.38
CA LEU A 41 5.78 1.36 -3.01
C LEU A 41 4.32 1.80 -3.22
N VAL A 42 3.45 0.88 -3.61
CA VAL A 42 2.02 1.15 -3.78
C VAL A 42 1.38 1.58 -2.46
N LEU A 43 1.70 0.89 -1.36
CA LEU A 43 1.19 1.22 -0.03
C LEU A 43 1.68 2.59 0.44
N LEU A 44 2.94 2.93 0.19
CA LEU A 44 3.52 4.24 0.54
C LEU A 44 2.83 5.37 -0.21
N LEU A 45 2.69 5.22 -1.53
CA LEU A 45 2.04 6.22 -2.39
C LEU A 45 0.55 6.35 -2.07
N LEU A 46 -0.12 5.23 -1.80
CA LEU A 46 -1.51 5.24 -1.33
C LEU A 46 -1.64 5.97 0.00
N GLY A 47 -0.73 5.73 0.95
CA GLY A 47 -0.73 6.43 2.24
C GLY A 47 -0.58 7.94 2.11
N ASP A 48 0.30 8.40 1.21
CA ASP A 48 0.48 9.82 0.93
C ASP A 48 -0.74 10.43 0.21
N ALA A 49 -1.30 9.73 -0.77
CA ALA A 49 -2.52 10.17 -1.45
C ALA A 49 -3.73 10.24 -0.49
N MET A 50 -3.88 9.26 0.41
CA MET A 50 -4.94 9.23 1.41
C MET A 50 -4.79 10.31 2.47
N LEU A 51 -3.55 10.65 2.88
CA LEU A 51 -3.28 11.79 3.76
C LEU A 51 -3.82 13.09 3.16
N ARG A 52 -3.51 13.35 1.88
CA ARG A 52 -4.01 14.53 1.15
C ARG A 52 -5.53 14.50 1.01
N ALA A 53 -6.08 13.37 0.56
CA ALA A 53 -7.52 13.21 0.40
C ALA A 53 -8.27 13.37 1.72
N HIS A 54 -7.71 12.92 2.85
CA HIS A 54 -8.30 13.09 4.17
C HIS A 54 -8.30 14.56 4.60
N THR A 55 -7.20 15.28 4.40
CA THR A 55 -7.12 16.72 4.70
C THR A 55 -8.15 17.52 3.87
N GLU A 56 -8.27 17.21 2.58
CA GLU A 56 -9.30 17.81 1.71
C GLU A 56 -10.71 17.41 2.14
N GLY A 57 -10.94 16.14 2.52
CA GLY A 57 -12.20 15.63 3.03
C GLY A 57 -12.68 16.34 4.29
N LEU A 58 -11.79 16.60 5.24
CA LEU A 58 -12.10 17.38 6.46
C LEU A 58 -12.49 18.82 6.12
N THR A 59 -11.79 19.44 5.17
CA THR A 59 -12.14 20.79 4.69
C THR A 59 -13.53 20.78 4.05
N LEU A 60 -13.83 19.79 3.22
CA LEU A 60 -15.13 19.63 2.59
C LEU A 60 -16.22 19.35 3.63
N ALA A 61 -15.98 18.51 4.63
CA ALA A 61 -16.91 18.23 5.72
C ALA A 61 -17.27 19.51 6.48
N THR A 62 -16.30 20.39 6.73
CA THR A 62 -16.53 21.70 7.35
C THR A 62 -17.45 22.58 6.48
N GLN A 63 -17.22 22.63 5.17
CA GLN A 63 -18.05 23.38 4.23
C GLN A 63 -19.49 22.83 4.14
N LEU A 64 -19.65 21.52 4.33
CA LEU A 64 -20.95 20.84 4.30
C LEU A 64 -21.70 20.91 5.63
N GLY A 65 -21.14 21.53 6.67
CA GLY A 65 -21.72 21.57 8.02
C GLY A 65 -21.64 20.26 8.79
N LEU A 66 -20.78 19.32 8.36
CA LEU A 66 -20.54 18.00 8.98
C LEU A 66 -19.37 18.04 9.98
N ALA A 67 -18.83 19.21 10.26
CA ALA A 67 -17.64 19.38 11.12
C ALA A 67 -17.80 18.78 12.53
N SER A 68 -19.02 18.76 13.07
CA SER A 68 -19.31 18.18 14.39
C SER A 68 -19.14 16.66 14.43
N ALA A 69 -19.36 15.97 13.31
CA ALA A 69 -19.16 14.52 13.20
C ALA A 69 -17.67 14.14 13.19
N HIS A 70 -16.81 15.07 12.74
CA HIS A 70 -15.36 14.86 12.61
C HIS A 70 -14.56 15.59 13.71
N ALA A 71 -15.23 16.12 14.73
CA ALA A 71 -14.59 16.79 15.85
C ALA A 71 -13.67 15.82 16.60
N GLY A 72 -12.36 16.09 16.59
CA GLY A 72 -11.35 15.24 17.22
C GLY A 72 -10.74 14.15 16.34
N THR A 73 -11.14 14.05 15.06
CA THR A 73 -10.47 13.09 14.15
C THR A 73 -9.04 13.55 13.86
N ARG A 74 -8.07 12.67 14.18
CA ARG A 74 -6.67 12.92 13.86
C ARG A 74 -6.45 12.72 12.35
N ILE A 75 -5.72 13.62 11.73
CA ILE A 75 -5.25 13.44 10.35
C ILE A 75 -4.44 12.15 10.27
N ILE A 76 -4.81 11.25 9.35
CA ILE A 76 -4.08 10.01 9.12
C ILE A 76 -2.69 10.30 8.57
N ASN A 77 -1.76 9.40 8.84
CA ASN A 77 -0.45 9.40 8.21
C ASN A 77 -0.21 8.08 7.46
N THR A 78 0.87 8.01 6.69
CA THR A 78 1.24 6.81 5.95
C THR A 78 1.43 5.58 6.84
N GLN A 79 1.87 5.78 8.09
CA GLN A 79 2.03 4.72 9.08
C GLN A 79 0.70 4.12 9.51
N ASP A 80 -0.33 4.95 9.69
CA ASP A 80 -1.68 4.49 10.02
C ASP A 80 -2.26 3.60 8.91
N VAL A 81 -2.06 3.99 7.64
CA VAL A 81 -2.48 3.19 6.49
C VAL A 81 -1.73 1.85 6.44
N LEU A 82 -0.44 1.87 6.71
CA LEU A 82 0.39 0.67 6.75
C LEU A 82 -0.09 -0.29 7.85
N GLN A 83 -0.34 0.20 9.06
CA GLN A 83 -0.83 -0.60 10.17
C GLN A 83 -2.24 -1.16 9.90
N ALA A 84 -3.13 -0.34 9.31
CA ALA A 84 -4.47 -0.79 8.94
C ALA A 84 -4.47 -1.91 7.87
N ALA A 85 -3.50 -1.89 6.95
CA ALA A 85 -3.36 -2.89 5.89
C ALA A 85 -2.75 -4.21 6.37
N LEU A 86 -2.02 -4.23 7.50
CA LEU A 86 -1.30 -5.43 7.96
C LEU A 86 -2.19 -6.61 8.28
N ALA A 87 -3.25 -6.41 9.07
CA ALA A 87 -4.11 -7.51 9.48
C ALA A 87 -4.89 -8.11 8.30
N PRO A 88 -5.56 -7.30 7.44
CA PRO A 88 -6.17 -7.81 6.21
C PRO A 88 -5.17 -8.47 5.27
N GLY A 89 -3.97 -7.89 5.11
CA GLY A 89 -2.91 -8.45 4.28
C GLY A 89 -2.39 -9.78 4.78
N ALA A 90 -2.15 -9.91 6.09
CA ALA A 90 -1.74 -11.17 6.72
C ALA A 90 -2.83 -12.24 6.59
N LEU A 91 -4.10 -11.88 6.80
CA LEU A 91 -5.23 -12.78 6.61
C LEU A 91 -5.30 -13.31 5.17
N LEU A 92 -5.18 -12.40 4.19
CA LEU A 92 -5.19 -12.76 2.78
C LEU A 92 -4.02 -13.70 2.44
N LEU A 93 -2.82 -13.41 2.93
CA LEU A 93 -1.63 -14.25 2.74
C LEU A 93 -1.85 -15.66 3.28
N VAL A 94 -2.37 -15.78 4.50
CA VAL A 94 -2.66 -17.08 5.13
C VAL A 94 -3.72 -17.85 4.32
N LEU A 95 -4.79 -17.18 3.89
CA LEU A 95 -5.83 -17.81 3.05
C LEU A 95 -5.27 -18.27 1.71
N TRP A 96 -4.46 -17.48 1.05
CA TRP A 96 -3.84 -17.84 -0.24
C TRP A 96 -2.84 -18.99 -0.08
N MET A 97 -2.07 -19.02 1.00
CA MET A 97 -1.23 -20.17 1.33
C MET A 97 -2.06 -21.43 1.57
N GLY A 98 -3.15 -21.31 2.33
CA GLY A 98 -4.08 -22.41 2.58
C GLY A 98 -4.73 -22.96 1.30
N VAL A 99 -5.18 -22.06 0.41
CA VAL A 99 -5.71 -22.46 -0.91
C VAL A 99 -4.65 -23.16 -1.75
N THR A 100 -3.44 -22.63 -1.79
CA THR A 100 -2.34 -23.23 -2.54
C THR A 100 -2.02 -24.64 -2.02
N TRP A 101 -1.93 -24.80 -0.71
CA TRP A 101 -1.68 -26.07 -0.06
C TRP A 101 -2.81 -27.09 -0.30
N TRP A 102 -4.05 -26.68 -0.11
CA TRP A 102 -5.23 -27.51 -0.37
C TRP A 102 -5.31 -27.99 -1.83
N LEU A 103 -5.05 -27.08 -2.79
CA LEU A 103 -4.98 -27.43 -4.20
C LEU A 103 -3.80 -28.34 -4.54
N ALA A 104 -2.70 -28.26 -3.79
CA ALA A 104 -1.56 -29.18 -3.93
C ALA A 104 -1.94 -30.59 -3.45
N GLN A 105 -2.57 -30.72 -2.29
CA GLN A 105 -2.98 -32.03 -1.73
C GLN A 105 -3.99 -32.77 -2.59
N ARG A 106 -4.97 -32.06 -3.19
CA ARG A 106 -5.97 -32.70 -4.07
C ARG A 106 -5.38 -33.36 -5.32
N ARG A 107 -4.12 -33.04 -5.69
CA ARG A 107 -3.43 -33.62 -6.84
C ARG A 107 -2.55 -34.80 -6.53
N THR A 108 -2.16 -35.01 -5.27
CA THR A 108 -1.34 -36.16 -4.87
C THR A 108 -2.06 -37.51 -5.01
N GLY A 109 -3.37 -37.50 -5.26
CA GLY A 109 -4.16 -38.71 -5.48
C GLY A 109 -4.13 -39.28 -6.91
N GLY A 110 -3.41 -38.66 -7.87
CA GLY A 110 -3.50 -39.08 -9.26
C GLY A 110 -2.20 -39.06 -10.12
N ILE A 111 -1.09 -38.57 -9.59
CA ILE A 111 0.16 -38.41 -10.39
C ILE A 111 1.39 -38.94 -9.62
N ALA A 112 1.21 -39.92 -8.76
CA ALA A 112 2.32 -40.48 -7.99
C ALA A 112 3.26 -41.37 -8.84
N ASP A 113 3.00 -41.59 -10.14
CA ASP A 113 3.69 -42.66 -10.88
C ASP A 113 4.21 -42.27 -12.27
N GLN A 114 4.28 -41.00 -12.65
CA GLN A 114 4.92 -40.64 -13.93
C GLN A 114 6.02 -39.61 -13.71
N GLY A 115 7.22 -40.09 -13.46
CA GLY A 115 8.47 -39.38 -13.77
C GLY A 115 8.78 -38.17 -12.88
N ALA A 116 8.75 -38.34 -11.56
CA ALA A 116 9.64 -37.58 -10.71
C ALA A 116 11.09 -37.99 -11.09
N ALA A 117 11.57 -37.41 -12.18
CA ALA A 117 13.00 -37.31 -12.34
C ALA A 117 13.47 -36.49 -11.14
N SER A 118 13.85 -37.19 -10.08
CA SER A 118 14.56 -36.67 -8.93
C SER A 118 15.82 -35.99 -9.45
N SER A 119 15.69 -34.71 -9.82
CA SER A 119 16.84 -33.86 -9.88
C SER A 119 17.39 -33.84 -8.47
N ALA A 120 18.46 -34.59 -8.23
CA ALA A 120 19.17 -34.58 -6.97
C ALA A 120 19.32 -33.10 -6.52
N PRO A 121 18.99 -32.77 -5.26
CA PRO A 121 19.10 -31.42 -4.79
C PRO A 121 20.53 -30.94 -5.03
N VAL A 122 20.69 -29.93 -5.91
CA VAL A 122 21.97 -29.31 -6.16
C VAL A 122 22.44 -28.76 -4.81
N PRO A 123 23.59 -29.21 -4.27
CA PRO A 123 24.05 -28.76 -2.97
C PRO A 123 24.32 -27.27 -3.03
N LEU A 124 23.53 -26.50 -2.22
CA LEU A 124 23.71 -25.08 -2.09
C LEU A 124 25.12 -24.74 -1.65
N THR A 125 25.78 -23.85 -2.37
CA THR A 125 27.07 -23.32 -1.97
C THR A 125 26.99 -22.61 -0.62
N ARG A 126 28.11 -22.52 0.08
CA ARG A 126 28.13 -21.87 1.43
C ARG A 126 27.65 -20.43 1.35
N GLY A 127 27.95 -19.70 0.25
CA GLY A 127 27.46 -18.34 0.01
C GLY A 127 25.94 -18.28 -0.19
N GLU A 128 25.37 -19.21 -0.96
CA GLU A 128 23.92 -19.28 -1.19
C GLU A 128 23.12 -19.57 0.09
N ARG A 129 23.65 -20.43 0.98
CA ARG A 129 23.03 -20.69 2.30
C ARG A 129 22.98 -19.43 3.17
N TRP A 130 24.08 -18.66 3.19
CA TRP A 130 24.14 -17.39 3.91
C TRP A 130 23.17 -16.37 3.33
N THR A 131 23.09 -16.24 2.02
CA THR A 131 22.16 -15.34 1.34
C THR A 131 20.70 -15.74 1.64
N LEU A 132 20.42 -17.05 1.63
CA LEU A 132 19.09 -17.59 1.92
C LEU A 132 18.64 -17.31 3.38
N GLY A 133 19.57 -17.19 4.31
CA GLY A 133 19.29 -16.84 5.72
C GLY A 133 19.21 -15.31 5.92
N VAL A 134 20.20 -14.59 5.45
CA VAL A 134 20.36 -13.14 5.71
C VAL A 134 19.25 -12.31 5.07
N VAL A 135 18.90 -12.58 3.81
CA VAL A 135 17.91 -11.75 3.09
C VAL A 135 16.51 -11.84 3.71
N PRO A 136 15.94 -13.03 3.98
CA PRO A 136 14.63 -13.10 4.65
C PRO A 136 14.66 -12.52 6.06
N THR A 137 15.74 -12.75 6.81
CA THR A 137 15.90 -12.19 8.17
C THR A 137 15.91 -10.65 8.13
N LEU A 138 16.62 -10.06 7.17
CA LEU A 138 16.65 -8.62 6.97
C LEU A 138 15.25 -8.08 6.62
N ILE A 139 14.53 -8.75 5.71
CA ILE A 139 13.17 -8.37 5.34
C ILE A 139 12.24 -8.42 6.55
N VAL A 140 12.26 -9.50 7.32
CA VAL A 140 11.43 -9.65 8.52
C VAL A 140 11.80 -8.63 9.59
N ALA A 141 13.08 -8.37 9.80
CA ALA A 141 13.54 -7.37 10.79
C ALA A 141 13.09 -5.95 10.41
N LEU A 142 13.26 -5.57 9.13
CA LEU A 142 12.81 -4.27 8.64
C LEU A 142 11.29 -4.13 8.70
N LEU A 143 10.57 -5.19 8.34
CA LEU A 143 9.11 -5.23 8.47
C LEU A 143 8.69 -5.01 9.93
N ALA A 144 9.30 -5.71 10.89
CA ALA A 144 9.03 -5.55 12.31
C ALA A 144 9.34 -4.13 12.81
N LEU A 145 10.44 -3.52 12.37
CA LEU A 145 10.81 -2.14 12.72
C LEU A 145 9.79 -1.11 12.18
N VAL A 146 9.33 -1.30 10.95
CA VAL A 146 8.33 -0.44 10.33
C VAL A 146 6.96 -0.61 11.00
N THR A 147 6.53 -1.85 11.27
CA THR A 147 5.23 -2.12 11.89
C THR A 147 5.14 -1.62 13.33
N THR A 148 6.26 -1.66 14.08
CA THR A 148 6.35 -1.10 15.43
C THR A 148 6.47 0.44 15.45
N GLY A 149 6.50 1.09 14.29
CA GLY A 149 6.60 2.55 14.18
C GLY A 149 7.96 3.14 14.57
N ARG A 150 8.98 2.28 14.81
CA ARG A 150 10.32 2.74 15.19
C ARG A 150 11.11 3.33 14.03
N VAL A 151 10.80 2.91 12.82
CA VAL A 151 11.44 3.37 11.58
C VAL A 151 10.35 3.65 10.56
N ARG A 152 10.47 4.72 9.80
CA ARG A 152 9.54 5.01 8.70
C ARG A 152 9.79 4.03 7.55
N ALA A 153 8.75 3.70 6.81
CA ALA A 153 8.84 2.73 5.71
C ALA A 153 9.85 3.16 4.63
N VAL A 154 9.98 4.47 4.37
CA VAL A 154 10.97 5.04 3.42
C VAL A 154 12.40 4.83 3.93
N GLU A 155 12.65 5.08 5.21
CA GLU A 155 13.95 4.89 5.86
C GLU A 155 14.35 3.40 5.87
N ALA A 156 13.38 2.52 6.14
CA ALA A 156 13.59 1.07 6.09
C ALA A 156 13.96 0.60 4.68
N ALA A 157 13.27 1.10 3.65
CA ALA A 157 13.57 0.77 2.26
C ALA A 157 14.97 1.28 1.85
N ALA A 158 15.33 2.50 2.22
CA ALA A 158 16.65 3.07 1.97
C ALA A 158 17.75 2.26 2.69
N THR A 159 17.52 1.90 3.96
CA THR A 159 18.45 1.07 4.74
C THR A 159 18.62 -0.30 4.12
N ALA A 160 17.53 -0.94 3.67
CA ALA A 160 17.59 -2.22 2.96
C ALA A 160 18.42 -2.10 1.68
N GLY A 161 18.22 -1.05 0.90
CA GLY A 161 18.97 -0.78 -0.33
C GLY A 161 20.46 -0.65 -0.07
N VAL A 162 20.85 0.14 0.93
CA VAL A 162 22.26 0.32 1.32
C VAL A 162 22.86 -0.98 1.82
N LEU A 163 22.17 -1.73 2.69
CA LEU A 163 22.66 -3.01 3.22
C LEU A 163 22.85 -4.03 2.11
N LEU A 164 21.91 -4.14 1.16
CA LEU A 164 22.03 -5.04 0.01
C LEU A 164 23.17 -4.61 -0.94
N LEU A 165 23.37 -3.32 -1.12
CA LEU A 165 24.47 -2.78 -1.91
C LEU A 165 25.82 -3.12 -1.27
N VAL A 166 25.99 -2.86 0.03
CA VAL A 166 27.20 -3.22 0.78
C VAL A 166 27.45 -4.72 0.73
N TRP A 167 26.42 -5.53 0.93
CA TRP A 167 26.51 -6.98 0.84
C TRP A 167 26.91 -7.45 -0.59
N GLY A 168 26.29 -6.86 -1.61
CA GLY A 168 26.59 -7.17 -3.02
C GLY A 168 28.03 -6.87 -3.40
N VAL A 169 28.59 -5.76 -2.90
CA VAL A 169 30.00 -5.39 -3.08
C VAL A 169 30.92 -6.32 -2.27
N ALA A 170 30.62 -6.55 -1.00
CA ALA A 170 31.44 -7.39 -0.10
C ALA A 170 31.49 -8.84 -0.57
N SER A 171 30.36 -9.37 -1.09
CA SER A 171 30.29 -10.73 -1.66
C SER A 171 30.87 -10.85 -3.09
N ARG A 172 31.34 -9.74 -3.66
CA ARG A 172 31.83 -9.62 -5.05
C ARG A 172 30.81 -10.05 -6.11
N GLN A 173 29.54 -10.08 -5.78
CA GLN A 173 28.46 -10.39 -6.73
C GLN A 173 28.03 -9.18 -7.54
N LEU A 174 28.23 -7.96 -7.00
CA LEU A 174 27.90 -6.71 -7.65
C LEU A 174 29.12 -6.16 -8.40
N THR A 175 29.07 -6.27 -9.73
CA THR A 175 30.06 -5.64 -10.61
C THR A 175 29.65 -4.19 -10.90
N LEU A 176 30.61 -3.32 -11.24
CA LEU A 176 30.33 -1.92 -11.63
C LEU A 176 29.31 -1.83 -12.78
N ARG A 177 29.37 -2.75 -13.74
CA ARG A 177 28.40 -2.82 -14.84
C ARG A 177 27.00 -3.13 -14.36
N ARG A 178 26.84 -4.08 -13.43
CA ARG A 178 25.53 -4.39 -12.82
C ARG A 178 25.01 -3.25 -11.96
N LEU A 179 25.90 -2.59 -11.22
CA LEU A 179 25.52 -1.40 -10.43
C LEU A 179 25.02 -0.28 -11.33
N ALA A 180 25.71 0.01 -12.44
CA ALA A 180 25.26 1.00 -13.41
C ALA A 180 23.88 0.65 -13.96
N GLN A 181 23.63 -0.59 -14.35
CA GLN A 181 22.32 -1.04 -14.81
C GLN A 181 21.22 -0.85 -13.74
N VAL A 182 21.49 -1.22 -12.48
CA VAL A 182 20.53 -1.02 -11.39
C VAL A 182 20.23 0.45 -11.16
N LEU A 183 21.23 1.32 -11.26
CA LEU A 183 21.03 2.77 -11.12
C LEU A 183 20.25 3.35 -12.31
N ASP A 184 20.57 2.94 -13.54
CA ASP A 184 19.84 3.36 -14.74
C ASP A 184 18.35 2.95 -14.66
N ASP A 185 18.08 1.68 -14.27
CA ASP A 185 16.71 1.19 -14.10
C ASP A 185 15.98 1.93 -12.98
N ALA A 186 16.65 2.21 -11.85
CA ALA A 186 16.08 2.96 -10.74
C ALA A 186 15.77 4.42 -11.14
N MET A 187 16.68 5.08 -11.85
CA MET A 187 16.49 6.44 -12.35
C MET A 187 15.36 6.52 -13.38
N ALA A 188 15.30 5.55 -14.31
CA ALA A 188 14.23 5.47 -15.31
C ALA A 188 12.85 5.29 -14.64
N LEU A 189 12.75 4.37 -13.68
CA LEU A 189 11.51 4.13 -12.93
C LEU A 189 11.10 5.36 -12.13
N THR A 190 12.04 5.97 -11.41
CA THR A 190 11.78 7.18 -10.60
C THR A 190 11.33 8.34 -11.49
N GLY A 191 12.03 8.57 -12.62
CA GLY A 191 11.68 9.59 -13.59
C GLY A 191 10.27 9.38 -14.18
N ALA A 192 9.93 8.13 -14.52
CA ALA A 192 8.60 7.79 -15.03
C ALA A 192 7.50 8.06 -13.98
N LEU A 193 7.73 7.71 -12.70
CA LEU A 193 6.79 7.99 -11.61
C LEU A 193 6.61 9.49 -11.37
N PHE A 194 7.68 10.28 -11.41
CA PHE A 194 7.57 11.74 -11.29
C PHE A 194 6.84 12.37 -12.48
N ALA A 195 7.12 11.92 -13.71
CA ALA A 195 6.42 12.38 -14.90
C ALA A 195 4.91 12.06 -14.80
N LEU A 196 4.56 10.86 -14.36
CA LEU A 196 3.17 10.44 -14.12
C LEU A 196 2.52 11.32 -13.04
N LEU A 197 3.21 11.58 -11.93
CA LEU A 197 2.72 12.44 -10.85
C LEU A 197 2.41 13.85 -11.36
N VAL A 198 3.33 14.46 -12.10
CA VAL A 198 3.13 15.81 -12.68
C VAL A 198 1.93 15.83 -13.64
N ALA A 199 1.85 14.84 -14.53
CA ALA A 199 0.73 14.71 -15.45
C ALA A 199 -0.61 14.53 -14.72
N ALA A 200 -0.67 13.67 -13.70
CA ALA A 200 -1.86 13.41 -12.90
C ALA A 200 -2.31 14.63 -12.08
N VAL A 201 -1.36 15.35 -11.45
CA VAL A 201 -1.67 16.59 -10.72
C VAL A 201 -2.22 17.65 -11.67
N THR A 202 -1.60 17.82 -12.83
CA THR A 202 -2.07 18.76 -13.86
C THR A 202 -3.48 18.39 -14.33
N PHE A 203 -3.73 17.11 -14.61
CA PHE A 203 -5.04 16.62 -15.01
C PHE A 203 -6.10 16.86 -13.90
N SER A 204 -5.78 16.56 -12.64
CA SER A 204 -6.67 16.81 -11.50
C SER A 204 -7.01 18.29 -11.36
N LEU A 205 -6.03 19.20 -11.53
CA LEU A 205 -6.28 20.64 -11.50
C LEU A 205 -7.24 21.08 -12.62
N VAL A 206 -7.06 20.54 -13.83
CA VAL A 206 -7.96 20.82 -14.95
C VAL A 206 -9.37 20.34 -14.67
N LEU A 207 -9.53 19.11 -14.15
CA LEU A 207 -10.85 18.58 -13.78
C LEU A 207 -11.53 19.43 -12.70
N ARG A 208 -10.79 19.86 -11.67
CA ARG A 208 -11.29 20.77 -10.63
C ARG A 208 -11.76 22.11 -11.22
N ALA A 209 -11.00 22.67 -12.17
CA ALA A 209 -11.38 23.89 -12.86
C ALA A 209 -12.71 23.73 -13.65
N TYR A 210 -13.03 22.52 -14.10
CA TYR A 210 -14.34 22.19 -14.71
C TYR A 210 -15.44 21.88 -13.69
N GLY A 211 -15.17 21.96 -12.38
CA GLY A 211 -16.16 21.76 -11.33
C GLY A 211 -16.46 20.28 -11.00
N THR A 212 -15.57 19.37 -11.37
CA THR A 212 -15.73 17.92 -11.08
C THR A 212 -15.90 17.66 -9.59
N ASP A 213 -15.17 18.37 -8.73
CA ASP A 213 -15.26 18.24 -7.27
C ASP A 213 -16.68 18.56 -6.75
N ALA A 214 -17.31 19.62 -7.29
CA ALA A 214 -18.67 19.99 -6.92
C ALA A 214 -19.69 18.92 -7.34
N LEU A 215 -19.50 18.34 -8.52
CA LEU A 215 -20.36 17.30 -9.06
C LEU A 215 -20.26 16.00 -8.24
N VAL A 216 -19.06 15.57 -7.90
CA VAL A 216 -18.81 14.38 -7.05
C VAL A 216 -19.32 14.64 -5.63
N ALA A 217 -19.13 15.84 -5.07
CA ALA A 217 -19.63 16.21 -3.77
C ALA A 217 -21.19 16.19 -3.74
N GLU A 218 -21.84 16.61 -4.80
CA GLU A 218 -23.32 16.55 -4.91
C GLU A 218 -23.81 15.08 -4.93
N TRP A 219 -23.15 14.20 -5.67
CA TRP A 219 -23.46 12.78 -5.66
C TRP A 219 -23.24 12.14 -4.28
N MET A 220 -22.16 12.53 -3.58
CA MET A 220 -21.90 12.04 -2.22
C MET A 220 -22.94 12.57 -1.21
N ARG A 221 -23.44 13.81 -1.38
CA ARG A 221 -24.54 14.33 -0.55
C ARG A 221 -25.81 13.46 -0.67
N ALA A 222 -26.12 12.97 -1.85
CA ALA A 222 -27.26 12.05 -2.05
C ALA A 222 -27.08 10.72 -1.28
N LEU A 223 -25.86 10.37 -0.89
CA LEU A 223 -25.52 9.18 -0.11
C LEU A 223 -25.29 9.47 1.39
N GLN A 224 -25.57 10.70 1.84
CA GLN A 224 -25.52 11.05 3.27
C GLN A 224 -26.44 10.13 4.08
N GLY A 225 -25.92 9.63 5.23
CA GLY A 225 -26.64 8.65 6.05
C GLY A 225 -26.47 7.18 5.60
N GLN A 226 -25.79 6.94 4.49
CA GLN A 226 -25.49 5.58 3.99
C GLN A 226 -23.98 5.40 3.69
N PRO A 227 -23.10 5.49 4.71
CA PRO A 227 -21.65 5.49 4.50
C PRO A 227 -21.14 4.21 3.83
N LEU A 228 -21.72 3.04 4.15
CA LEU A 228 -21.35 1.77 3.52
C LEU A 228 -21.71 1.72 2.04
N LEU A 229 -22.83 2.33 1.65
CA LEU A 229 -23.23 2.41 0.24
C LEU A 229 -22.32 3.37 -0.52
N ALA A 230 -22.00 4.53 0.04
CA ALA A 230 -21.04 5.47 -0.52
C ALA A 230 -19.66 4.80 -0.72
N MET A 231 -19.19 4.07 0.29
CA MET A 231 -17.99 3.25 0.22
C MET A 231 -18.06 2.23 -0.92
N GLY A 232 -19.15 1.46 -0.99
CA GLY A 232 -19.35 0.45 -2.04
C GLY A 232 -19.34 1.04 -3.44
N VAL A 233 -19.96 2.20 -3.64
CA VAL A 233 -19.95 2.92 -4.91
C VAL A 233 -18.52 3.33 -5.29
N VAL A 234 -17.79 3.98 -4.39
CA VAL A 234 -16.41 4.44 -4.65
C VAL A 234 -15.48 3.25 -4.94
N LEU A 235 -15.56 2.18 -4.12
CA LEU A 235 -14.75 0.98 -4.36
C LEU A 235 -15.11 0.29 -5.69
N SER A 236 -16.38 0.34 -6.11
CA SER A 236 -16.80 -0.18 -7.42
C SER A 236 -16.25 0.67 -8.57
N VAL A 237 -16.21 1.99 -8.43
CA VAL A 237 -15.58 2.89 -9.40
C VAL A 237 -14.09 2.60 -9.50
N LEU A 238 -13.39 2.44 -8.37
CA LEU A 238 -11.97 2.09 -8.35
C LEU A 238 -11.72 0.73 -9.01
N LEU A 239 -12.54 -0.28 -8.69
CA LEU A 239 -12.41 -1.61 -9.28
C LEU A 239 -12.67 -1.57 -10.80
N GLY A 240 -13.68 -0.81 -11.24
CA GLY A 240 -13.97 -0.60 -12.67
C GLY A 240 -12.82 0.11 -13.39
N SER A 241 -12.26 1.16 -12.77
CA SER A 241 -11.11 1.89 -13.30
C SER A 241 -9.85 1.02 -13.37
N ALA A 242 -9.68 0.08 -12.45
CA ALA A 242 -8.54 -0.85 -12.40
C ALA A 242 -8.47 -1.84 -13.58
N PHE A 243 -9.52 -1.94 -14.40
CA PHE A 243 -9.46 -2.68 -15.68
C PHE A 243 -8.67 -1.94 -16.76
N VAL A 244 -8.53 -0.63 -16.66
CA VAL A 244 -7.88 0.21 -17.67
C VAL A 244 -6.61 0.86 -17.12
N LEU A 245 -6.63 1.27 -15.85
CA LEU A 245 -5.57 2.00 -15.19
C LEU A 245 -4.75 1.06 -14.30
N ASP A 246 -3.47 1.34 -14.17
CA ASP A 246 -2.62 0.67 -13.19
C ASP A 246 -2.78 1.28 -11.78
N ALA A 247 -2.10 0.71 -10.77
CA ALA A 247 -2.21 1.21 -9.40
C ALA A 247 -1.69 2.63 -9.23
N PHE A 248 -0.64 3.02 -9.95
CA PHE A 248 -0.06 4.36 -9.84
C PHE A 248 -1.00 5.40 -10.45
N GLU A 249 -1.59 5.08 -11.61
CA GLU A 249 -2.59 5.92 -12.24
C GLU A 249 -3.84 6.06 -11.36
N LEU A 250 -4.32 4.97 -10.76
CA LEU A 250 -5.44 5.01 -9.82
C LEU A 250 -5.14 5.88 -8.61
N ILE A 251 -3.95 5.73 -8.01
CA ILE A 251 -3.54 6.50 -6.83
C ILE A 251 -3.40 7.99 -7.13
N PHE A 252 -2.85 8.35 -8.28
CA PHE A 252 -2.59 9.75 -8.59
C PHE A 252 -3.73 10.44 -9.32
N LEU A 253 -4.59 9.70 -10.02
CA LEU A 253 -5.65 10.27 -10.84
C LEU A 253 -7.04 10.13 -10.20
N ILE A 254 -7.44 8.92 -9.81
CA ILE A 254 -8.80 8.65 -9.36
C ILE A 254 -8.97 8.97 -7.86
N ILE A 255 -8.02 8.55 -7.02
CA ILE A 255 -8.10 8.76 -5.56
C ILE A 255 -8.27 10.24 -5.20
N PRO A 256 -7.52 11.21 -5.75
CA PRO A 256 -7.71 12.63 -5.41
C PRO A 256 -9.09 13.19 -5.76
N ILE A 257 -9.83 12.53 -6.64
CA ILE A 257 -11.16 12.96 -7.08
C ILE A 257 -12.25 12.35 -6.20
N VAL A 258 -12.17 11.03 -5.95
CA VAL A 258 -13.28 10.30 -5.32
C VAL A 258 -13.14 10.14 -3.80
N MET A 259 -11.91 10.21 -3.28
CA MET A 259 -11.67 9.99 -1.85
C MET A 259 -12.01 11.18 -0.95
N PRO A 260 -11.73 12.45 -1.29
CA PRO A 260 -12.07 13.56 -0.42
C PRO A 260 -13.57 13.63 -0.09
N PRO A 261 -14.50 13.52 -1.05
CA PRO A 261 -15.93 13.49 -0.76
C PRO A 261 -16.37 12.27 0.05
N LEU A 262 -15.74 11.10 -0.16
CA LEU A 262 -16.01 9.90 0.64
C LEU A 262 -15.55 10.09 2.08
N LEU A 263 -14.34 10.63 2.30
CA LEU A 263 -13.76 10.86 3.62
C LEU A 263 -14.42 12.01 4.37
N ALA A 264 -15.23 12.82 3.70
CA ALA A 264 -16.15 13.76 4.35
C ALA A 264 -17.37 13.05 4.96
N LEU A 265 -17.68 11.81 4.56
CA LEU A 265 -18.81 11.01 5.05
C LEU A 265 -18.40 9.86 5.97
N VAL A 266 -17.11 9.46 5.94
CA VAL A 266 -16.58 8.28 6.65
C VAL A 266 -15.41 8.70 7.52
N ASP A 267 -15.53 8.48 8.83
CA ASP A 267 -14.56 8.95 9.83
C ASP A 267 -13.22 8.19 9.80
N ASP A 268 -13.24 6.87 9.52
CA ASP A 268 -12.02 6.05 9.54
C ASP A 268 -11.34 5.98 8.18
N ALA A 269 -10.55 7.00 7.88
CA ALA A 269 -9.80 7.09 6.63
C ALA A 269 -8.77 5.96 6.44
N ALA A 270 -8.24 5.37 7.52
CA ALA A 270 -7.30 4.26 7.43
C ALA A 270 -8.00 2.94 7.07
N TRP A 271 -9.24 2.74 7.53
CA TRP A 271 -10.09 1.64 7.10
C TRP A 271 -10.44 1.75 5.62
N VAL A 272 -10.79 2.95 5.14
CA VAL A 272 -11.02 3.23 3.71
C VAL A 272 -9.76 2.92 2.89
N ALA A 273 -8.58 3.32 3.38
CA ALA A 273 -7.31 3.06 2.71
C ALA A 273 -6.99 1.56 2.61
N ALA A 274 -7.25 0.79 3.67
CA ALA A 274 -7.06 -0.67 3.66
C ALA A 274 -7.99 -1.37 2.65
N LEU A 275 -9.26 -0.97 2.58
CA LEU A 275 -10.21 -1.46 1.58
C LEU A 275 -9.77 -1.09 0.17
N THR A 276 -9.34 0.16 -0.03
CA THR A 276 -8.80 0.62 -1.32
C THR A 276 -7.63 -0.24 -1.78
N LEU A 277 -6.69 -0.55 -0.88
CA LEU A 277 -5.55 -1.41 -1.19
C LEU A 277 -5.98 -2.82 -1.64
N LEU A 278 -6.98 -3.41 -0.96
CA LEU A 278 -7.52 -4.72 -1.32
C LEU A 278 -8.23 -4.68 -2.69
N VAL A 279 -8.92 -3.59 -3.00
CA VAL A 279 -9.57 -3.40 -4.31
C VAL A 279 -8.53 -3.21 -5.42
N LEU A 280 -7.46 -2.43 -5.17
CA LEU A 280 -6.33 -2.34 -6.09
C LEU A 280 -5.71 -3.71 -6.35
N GLN A 281 -5.52 -4.51 -5.29
CA GLN A 281 -5.07 -5.90 -5.40
C GLN A 281 -5.97 -6.74 -6.30
N ALA A 282 -7.30 -6.61 -6.16
CA ALA A 282 -8.27 -7.29 -7.01
C ALA A 282 -8.13 -6.86 -8.48
N GLY A 283 -7.99 -5.57 -8.75
CA GLY A 283 -7.83 -5.03 -10.10
C GLY A 283 -6.63 -5.62 -10.84
N PHE A 284 -5.50 -5.86 -10.15
CA PHE A 284 -4.33 -6.50 -10.74
C PHE A 284 -4.54 -7.95 -11.16
N LEU A 285 -5.48 -8.64 -10.53
CA LEU A 285 -5.73 -10.08 -10.73
C LEU A 285 -6.98 -10.36 -11.56
N LEU A 286 -7.89 -9.39 -11.72
CA LEU A 286 -9.19 -9.63 -12.35
C LEU A 286 -9.05 -9.86 -13.86
N PRO A 287 -9.51 -11.02 -14.39
CA PRO A 287 -9.57 -11.23 -15.83
C PRO A 287 -10.60 -10.28 -16.49
N PRO A 288 -10.39 -9.85 -17.73
CA PRO A 288 -9.36 -10.26 -18.67
C PRO A 288 -8.10 -9.39 -18.66
N LEU A 289 -8.10 -8.21 -18.05
CA LEU A 289 -7.10 -7.14 -18.22
C LEU A 289 -6.19 -6.94 -17.01
N GLY A 290 -6.39 -7.68 -15.91
CA GLY A 290 -5.55 -7.53 -14.71
C GLY A 290 -4.06 -7.52 -15.07
N TYR A 291 -3.35 -6.44 -14.74
CA TYR A 291 -1.97 -6.20 -15.16
C TYR A 291 -1.02 -7.35 -14.82
N ALA A 292 -1.09 -7.85 -13.57
CA ALA A 292 -0.25 -8.98 -13.14
C ALA A 292 -0.60 -10.26 -13.89
N LEU A 293 -1.88 -10.45 -14.23
CA LEU A 293 -2.36 -11.61 -14.99
C LEU A 293 -1.85 -11.59 -16.43
N VAL A 294 -1.97 -10.45 -17.10
CA VAL A 294 -1.54 -10.27 -18.50
C VAL A 294 -0.03 -10.47 -18.58
N LEU A 295 0.72 -9.85 -17.68
CA LEU A 295 2.18 -9.93 -17.67
C LEU A 295 2.67 -11.34 -17.32
N SER A 296 2.07 -12.02 -16.33
CA SER A 296 2.44 -13.41 -15.98
C SER A 296 2.13 -14.38 -17.12
N ARG A 297 1.01 -14.17 -17.82
CA ARG A 297 0.65 -14.99 -18.99
C ARG A 297 1.62 -14.81 -20.16
N ALA A 298 2.18 -13.62 -20.33
CA ALA A 298 3.18 -13.35 -21.36
C ALA A 298 4.52 -14.09 -21.11
N GLN A 299 4.84 -14.40 -19.84
CA GLN A 299 6.06 -15.08 -19.44
C GLN A 299 5.99 -16.62 -19.51
N VAL A 300 4.80 -17.20 -19.72
CA VAL A 300 4.60 -18.65 -19.71
C VAL A 300 4.42 -19.18 -21.14
N ALA A 301 5.26 -20.14 -21.53
CA ALA A 301 5.14 -20.84 -22.81
C ALA A 301 4.75 -22.33 -22.58
N PRO A 302 3.82 -22.89 -23.37
CA PRO A 302 2.88 -22.21 -24.27
C PRO A 302 1.89 -21.33 -23.54
N ARG A 303 1.43 -20.24 -24.15
CA ARG A 303 0.48 -19.30 -23.53
C ARG A 303 -0.84 -20.00 -23.21
N PRO A 304 -1.24 -20.06 -21.93
CA PRO A 304 -2.49 -20.72 -21.56
C PRO A 304 -3.73 -19.93 -22.02
N ALA A 305 -4.83 -20.64 -22.29
CA ALA A 305 -6.11 -20.01 -22.58
C ALA A 305 -6.60 -19.19 -21.36
N MET A 306 -7.14 -17.99 -21.59
CA MET A 306 -7.57 -17.09 -20.52
C MET A 306 -8.61 -17.74 -19.60
N GLY A 307 -9.57 -18.49 -20.14
CA GLY A 307 -10.56 -19.20 -19.33
C GLY A 307 -9.97 -20.28 -18.41
N ALA A 308 -8.84 -20.92 -18.80
CA ALA A 308 -8.14 -21.86 -17.93
C ALA A 308 -7.42 -21.12 -16.79
N VAL A 309 -6.82 -19.97 -17.10
CA VAL A 309 -6.15 -19.14 -16.06
C VAL A 309 -7.19 -18.55 -15.11
N ALA A 310 -8.31 -18.04 -15.61
CA ALA A 310 -9.41 -17.52 -14.79
C ALA A 310 -9.94 -18.58 -13.80
N ARG A 311 -10.14 -19.82 -14.27
CA ARG A 311 -10.54 -20.93 -13.39
C ARG A 311 -9.47 -21.27 -12.33
N ALA A 312 -8.19 -21.21 -12.70
CA ALA A 312 -7.12 -21.44 -11.73
C ALA A 312 -7.00 -20.30 -10.71
N LEU A 313 -7.38 -19.08 -11.08
CA LEU A 313 -7.34 -17.88 -10.26
C LEU A 313 -8.58 -17.74 -9.35
N ALA A 314 -9.72 -18.33 -9.76
CA ALA A 314 -11.01 -18.18 -9.09
C ALA A 314 -10.96 -18.39 -7.56
N PRO A 315 -10.34 -19.45 -6.99
CA PRO A 315 -10.30 -19.64 -5.54
C PRO A 315 -9.55 -18.52 -4.81
N TYR A 316 -8.53 -17.93 -5.42
CA TYR A 316 -7.78 -16.80 -4.86
C TYR A 316 -8.59 -15.51 -4.89
N LEU A 317 -9.31 -15.26 -5.99
CA LEU A 317 -10.22 -14.13 -6.11
C LEU A 317 -11.41 -14.24 -5.16
N LEU A 318 -11.94 -15.44 -4.94
CA LEU A 318 -13.00 -15.66 -3.95
C LEU A 318 -12.51 -15.36 -2.53
N CYS A 319 -11.30 -15.80 -2.17
CA CYS A 319 -10.70 -15.44 -0.88
C CYS A 319 -10.51 -13.93 -0.74
N LEU A 320 -10.02 -13.27 -1.78
CA LEU A 320 -9.84 -11.81 -1.79
C LEU A 320 -11.18 -11.08 -1.64
N ALA A 321 -12.20 -11.48 -2.39
CA ALA A 321 -13.56 -10.94 -2.26
C ALA A 321 -14.14 -11.16 -0.85
N GLY A 322 -13.89 -12.34 -0.26
CA GLY A 322 -14.27 -12.64 1.12
C GLY A 322 -13.57 -11.73 2.14
N VAL A 323 -12.28 -11.47 1.95
CA VAL A 323 -11.53 -10.54 2.82
C VAL A 323 -12.03 -9.10 2.64
N ILE A 324 -12.30 -8.65 1.41
CA ILE A 324 -12.89 -7.32 1.17
C ILE A 324 -14.24 -7.20 1.89
N ALA A 325 -15.12 -8.19 1.73
CA ALA A 325 -16.42 -8.21 2.39
C ALA A 325 -16.29 -8.22 3.92
N LEU A 326 -15.35 -8.99 4.46
CA LEU A 326 -15.08 -9.05 5.90
C LEU A 326 -14.60 -7.69 6.43
N VAL A 327 -13.61 -7.09 5.77
CA VAL A 327 -13.06 -5.78 6.19
C VAL A 327 -14.10 -4.69 6.05
N MET A 328 -14.96 -4.75 5.02
CA MET A 328 -16.05 -3.79 4.81
C MET A 328 -17.11 -3.88 5.92
N THR A 329 -17.45 -5.08 6.37
CA THR A 329 -18.49 -5.30 7.39
C THR A 329 -17.95 -5.21 8.82
N VAL A 330 -16.65 -5.47 9.03
CA VAL A 330 -15.99 -5.50 10.34
C VAL A 330 -14.77 -4.58 10.35
N PRO A 331 -14.97 -3.25 10.53
CA PRO A 331 -13.87 -2.26 10.58
C PRO A 331 -12.80 -2.56 11.64
N ALA A 332 -13.17 -3.25 12.73
CA ALA A 332 -12.26 -3.66 13.79
C ALA A 332 -11.05 -4.46 13.28
N THR A 333 -11.14 -5.13 12.13
CA THR A 333 -10.04 -5.85 11.51
C THR A 333 -8.86 -4.96 11.12
N THR A 334 -9.09 -3.67 10.87
CA THR A 334 -8.05 -2.69 10.52
C THR A 334 -7.53 -1.91 11.74
N GLN A 335 -8.23 -1.99 12.87
CA GLN A 335 -7.94 -1.22 14.08
C GLN A 335 -7.03 -1.97 15.07
N TRP A 336 -6.97 -3.30 14.97
CA TRP A 336 -6.32 -4.16 15.98
C TRP A 336 -4.83 -3.87 16.19
N LEU A 337 -4.09 -3.48 15.16
CA LEU A 337 -2.67 -3.15 15.24
C LEU A 337 -2.39 -1.64 15.35
N ARG A 338 -3.44 -0.83 15.26
CA ARG A 338 -3.30 0.62 15.40
C ARG A 338 -3.11 0.95 16.88
N SER A 339 -2.01 1.60 17.18
CA SER A 339 -1.81 2.19 18.51
C SER A 339 -2.97 3.13 18.78
N THR A 340 -3.73 2.87 19.85
CA THR A 340 -4.73 3.82 20.33
C THR A 340 -4.04 5.18 20.44
N PRO A 341 -4.52 6.24 19.79
CA PRO A 341 -3.93 7.54 19.97
C PRO A 341 -3.90 7.79 21.46
N ALA A 342 -2.73 8.12 22.00
CA ALA A 342 -2.70 8.73 23.33
C ALA A 342 -3.67 9.90 23.21
N THR A 343 -4.79 9.81 23.88
CA THR A 343 -5.69 10.95 24.06
C THR A 343 -4.77 12.03 24.63
N LEU A 344 -4.43 13.01 23.78
CA LEU A 344 -3.85 14.22 24.32
C LEU A 344 -4.83 14.59 25.43
N PRO A 345 -4.35 14.77 26.69
CA PRO A 345 -5.26 15.25 27.71
C PRO A 345 -5.94 16.45 27.07
N GLU A 346 -7.29 16.43 27.04
CA GLU A 346 -8.04 17.62 26.68
C GLU A 346 -7.46 18.70 27.59
N MET A 347 -6.55 19.50 27.05
CA MET A 347 -6.27 20.79 27.63
C MET A 347 -7.58 21.55 27.42
N SER A 348 -8.52 21.33 28.32
CA SER A 348 -9.60 22.25 28.51
C SER A 348 -8.93 23.56 28.89
N ILE A 349 -8.59 24.37 27.89
CA ILE A 349 -8.28 25.76 28.12
C ILE A 349 -9.59 26.31 28.66
N GLN A 350 -9.71 26.35 29.95
CA GLN A 350 -10.83 27.05 30.61
C GLN A 350 -10.81 28.47 30.07
N GLY A 351 -11.98 29.05 29.83
CA GLY A 351 -12.07 30.39 29.24
C GLY A 351 -11.17 31.42 29.94
N ASP A 352 -10.91 31.23 31.24
CA ASP A 352 -10.00 32.06 32.05
C ASP A 352 -8.54 31.96 31.59
N ASP A 353 -8.07 30.79 31.11
CA ASP A 353 -6.71 30.62 30.59
C ASP A 353 -6.53 31.25 29.20
N LEU A 354 -7.60 31.24 28.38
CA LEU A 354 -7.62 31.91 27.10
C LEU A 354 -7.57 33.45 27.26
N ASP A 355 -8.31 33.97 28.23
CA ASP A 355 -8.29 35.38 28.55
C ASP A 355 -6.96 35.83 29.17
N ALA A 356 -6.28 34.97 29.95
CA ALA A 356 -4.94 35.22 30.47
C ALA A 356 -3.92 35.26 29.32
N LEU A 357 -3.93 34.29 28.42
CA LEU A 357 -3.08 34.26 27.22
C LEU A 357 -3.35 35.45 26.29
N MET A 358 -4.60 35.84 26.12
CA MET A 358 -4.93 37.01 25.29
C MET A 358 -4.47 38.32 25.96
N ARG A 359 -4.48 38.43 27.30
CA ARG A 359 -3.91 39.57 28.03
C ARG A 359 -2.38 39.62 27.94
N GLU A 360 -1.72 38.47 28.01
CA GLU A 360 -0.25 38.37 27.86
C GLU A 360 0.19 38.76 26.43
N MET A 361 -0.55 38.32 25.40
CA MET A 361 -0.28 38.71 24.02
C MET A 361 -0.65 40.17 23.71
N SER A 362 -1.59 40.76 24.43
CA SER A 362 -2.00 42.15 24.22
C SER A 362 -1.12 43.17 24.95
N HIS A 363 -0.26 42.73 25.88
CA HIS A 363 0.77 43.54 26.53
C HIS A 363 2.14 43.03 26.13
N PRO A 364 2.72 43.48 24.98
CA PRO A 364 4.13 43.18 24.71
C PRO A 364 4.96 43.82 25.79
N GLU A 365 5.71 43.02 26.57
CA GLU A 365 6.64 43.45 27.57
C GLU A 365 7.52 44.59 27.01
N ALA A 366 7.49 45.74 27.68
CA ALA A 366 8.39 46.84 27.38
C ALA A 366 9.83 46.32 27.54
N PRO A 367 10.75 46.64 26.60
CA PRO A 367 12.12 46.15 26.68
C PRO A 367 12.75 46.50 28.04
N ALA A 368 13.33 45.51 28.69
CA ALA A 368 13.99 45.67 29.98
C ALA A 368 15.00 46.84 29.94
N PRO A 369 15.03 47.73 30.93
CA PRO A 369 15.95 48.87 30.95
C PRO A 369 17.43 48.34 30.90
N ALA A 370 18.22 48.94 30.00
CA ALA A 370 19.62 48.60 29.84
C ALA A 370 20.37 48.72 31.19
N PRO A 371 21.26 47.77 31.50
CA PRO A 371 22.03 47.82 32.75
C PRO A 371 22.84 49.11 32.79
N ALA A 372 22.66 49.87 33.91
CA ALA A 372 23.39 51.11 34.17
C ALA A 372 24.89 50.85 34.10
N ALA A 373 25.57 51.63 33.26
CA ALA A 373 27.01 51.65 33.17
C ALA A 373 27.59 52.01 34.55
N SER A 374 28.33 51.09 35.18
CA SER A 374 29.09 51.31 36.39
C SER A 374 30.18 52.37 36.10
N ALA A 375 29.99 53.57 36.63
CA ALA A 375 30.99 54.57 36.68
C ALA A 375 32.12 54.09 37.60
N THR A 376 33.32 53.99 37.06
CA THR A 376 34.56 53.88 37.82
C THR A 376 34.90 55.25 38.38
N PRO A 377 35.17 55.40 39.72
CA PRO A 377 35.72 56.64 40.27
C PRO A 377 37.24 56.74 40.08
N PRO A 378 37.85 57.91 40.28
CA PRO A 378 39.15 58.33 39.76
C PRO A 378 40.40 57.67 40.41
#